data_87e578a206c90fa50675c5792247f0c1
#
_entry.id   87e578a206c90fa50675c5792247f0c1
#
_cell.length_a   1.000
_cell.length_b   1.000
_cell.length_c   1.000
_cell.angle_alpha   90.00
_cell.angle_beta   90.00
_cell.angle_gamma   90.00
#
_symmetry.space_group_name_H-M   'P 1'
#
loop_
_entity.id
_entity.type
_entity.pdbx_description
1 polymer ?
#
loop_
_entity_poly.entity_id
_entity_poly.type
_entity_poly.pdbx_seq_one_letter_code
_entity_poly.pdbx_strand_id
1 'polypeptide(L)'
;MIKSYLGIDIGSISTKGVIIDENNNILASSYLWTKGNPINAVKEVINELHNKIKGKAIKIVSVGTTGSARKLIGTILNASIIKNE
;
A
#
# COMPACT_ATOMS: atom_id res chain seq x y z
N MET A 1 -15.64 11.00 -5.07
CA MET A 1 -14.55 10.02 -5.01
C MET A 1 -14.74 9.07 -3.84
N ILE A 2 -14.36 7.83 -4.04
CA ILE A 2 -14.42 6.82 -2.98
C ILE A 2 -13.24 7.04 -2.05
N LYS A 3 -13.51 7.32 -0.79
CA LYS A 3 -12.47 7.41 0.23
C LYS A 3 -11.96 6.01 0.55
N SER A 4 -10.66 5.85 0.58
CA SER A 4 -10.05 4.55 0.78
C SER A 4 -8.86 4.61 1.72
N TYR A 5 -8.46 3.43 2.19
CA TYR A 5 -7.40 3.27 3.17
C TYR A 5 -6.46 2.19 2.66
N LEU A 6 -5.17 2.51 2.68
CA LEU A 6 -4.14 1.57 2.24
C LEU A 6 -3.48 0.93 3.46
N GLY A 7 -3.44 -0.39 3.48
CA GLY A 7 -2.71 -1.14 4.50
C GLY A 7 -1.56 -1.91 3.86
N ILE A 8 -0.39 -1.85 4.47
CA ILE A 8 0.79 -2.60 4.03
C ILE A 8 1.30 -3.44 5.19
N ASP A 9 1.46 -4.73 4.95
CA ASP A 9 2.04 -5.66 5.91
C ASP A 9 3.36 -6.18 5.34
N ILE A 10 4.46 -5.86 6.03
CA ILE A 10 5.79 -6.18 5.57
C ILE A 10 6.35 -7.31 6.43
N GLY A 11 6.42 -8.50 5.84
CA GLY A 11 7.03 -9.64 6.49
C GLY A 11 8.40 -9.94 5.91
N SER A 12 9.16 -10.78 6.60
CA SER A 12 10.47 -11.22 6.12
C SER A 12 10.37 -12.06 4.84
N ILE A 13 9.26 -12.76 4.66
CA ILE A 13 9.04 -13.65 3.53
C ILE A 13 8.16 -12.98 2.48
N SER A 14 7.05 -12.39 2.90
CA SER A 14 6.09 -11.79 1.97
C SER A 14 5.68 -10.38 2.39
N THR A 15 5.33 -9.57 1.40
CA THR A 15 4.83 -8.21 1.59
C THR A 15 3.46 -8.13 0.92
N LYS A 16 2.48 -7.61 1.66
CA LYS A 16 1.10 -7.53 1.20
C LYS A 16 0.59 -6.11 1.27
N GLY A 17 -0.27 -5.75 0.34
CA GLY A 17 -0.94 -4.46 0.38
C GLY A 17 -2.42 -4.63 0.05
N VAL A 18 -3.25 -3.82 0.68
CA VAL A 18 -4.69 -3.83 0.44
C VAL A 18 -5.23 -2.41 0.48
N ILE A 19 -6.17 -2.13 -0.41
CA ILE A 19 -6.91 -0.86 -0.39
C ILE A 19 -8.36 -1.21 -0.09
N ILE A 20 -8.92 -0.61 0.94
CA ILE A 20 -10.31 -0.84 1.34
C ILE A 20 -11.07 0.49 1.36
N ASP A 21 -12.38 0.43 1.22
CA ASP A 21 -13.25 1.59 1.35
C ASP A 21 -13.75 1.74 2.80
N GLU A 22 -14.62 2.70 3.04
CA GLU A 22 -15.17 2.98 4.37
C GLU A 22 -16.03 1.84 4.92
N ASN A 23 -16.50 0.96 4.06
CA ASN A 23 -17.34 -0.19 4.45
C ASN A 23 -16.53 -1.48 4.51
N ASN A 24 -15.20 -1.38 4.50
CA ASN A 24 -14.28 -2.52 4.53
C ASN A 24 -14.35 -3.42 3.29
N ASN A 25 -14.87 -2.89 2.18
CA ASN A 25 -14.80 -3.61 0.91
C ASN A 25 -13.39 -3.50 0.35
N ILE A 26 -12.84 -4.61 -0.11
CA ILE A 26 -11.51 -4.63 -0.73
C ILE A 26 -11.63 -4.10 -2.15
N LEU A 27 -10.95 -2.99 -2.41
CA LEU A 27 -10.93 -2.36 -3.73
C LEU A 27 -9.77 -2.87 -4.59
N ALA A 28 -8.66 -3.22 -3.95
CA ALA A 28 -7.50 -3.80 -4.62
C ALA A 28 -6.62 -4.49 -3.59
N SER A 29 -5.86 -5.48 -4.03
CA SER A 29 -4.89 -6.15 -3.18
C SER A 29 -3.68 -6.59 -4.00
N SER A 30 -2.54 -6.73 -3.34
CA SER A 30 -1.30 -7.19 -3.95
C SER A 30 -0.49 -7.97 -2.93
N TYR A 31 0.24 -8.97 -3.41
CA TYR A 31 1.04 -9.87 -2.59
C TYR A 31 2.30 -10.22 -3.35
N LEU A 32 3.45 -10.01 -2.73
CA LEU A 32 4.75 -10.30 -3.34
C LEU A 32 5.68 -10.96 -2.32
N TRP A 33 6.65 -11.71 -2.84
CA TRP A 33 7.75 -12.23 -2.03
C TRP A 33 8.70 -11.07 -1.70
N THR A 34 9.10 -10.97 -0.42
CA THR A 34 10.00 -9.89 0.03
C THR A 34 11.42 -10.08 -0.51
N LYS A 35 11.91 -11.32 -0.57
CA LYS A 35 13.23 -11.66 -1.12
C LYS A 35 14.38 -10.87 -0.49
N GLY A 36 14.31 -10.62 0.82
CA GLY A 36 15.35 -9.89 1.53
C GLY A 36 15.44 -8.41 1.19
N ASN A 37 14.50 -7.87 0.41
CA ASN A 37 14.48 -6.46 0.02
C ASN A 37 13.10 -5.85 0.25
N PRO A 38 12.79 -5.51 1.50
CA PRO A 38 11.45 -5.00 1.82
C PRO A 38 11.11 -3.67 1.15
N ILE A 39 12.10 -2.80 0.96
CA ILE A 39 11.86 -1.51 0.31
C ILE A 39 11.40 -1.71 -1.12
N ASN A 40 12.09 -2.57 -1.85
CA ASN A 40 11.71 -2.87 -3.24
C ASN A 40 10.35 -3.56 -3.30
N ALA A 41 10.11 -4.50 -2.40
CA ALA A 41 8.82 -5.22 -2.35
C ALA A 41 7.66 -4.24 -2.12
N VAL A 42 7.81 -3.28 -1.22
CA VAL A 42 6.78 -2.26 -0.97
C VAL A 42 6.55 -1.40 -2.21
N LYS A 43 7.63 -0.98 -2.87
CA LYS A 43 7.50 -0.17 -4.09
C LYS A 43 6.72 -0.92 -5.16
N GLU A 44 6.98 -2.21 -5.33
CA GLU A 44 6.26 -3.03 -6.30
C GLU A 44 4.80 -3.24 -5.91
N VAL A 45 4.52 -3.47 -4.61
CA VAL A 45 3.15 -3.59 -4.13
C VAL A 45 2.37 -2.31 -4.39
N ILE A 46 2.96 -1.16 -4.06
CA ILE A 46 2.32 0.14 -4.29
C ILE A 46 2.04 0.34 -5.79
N ASN A 47 3.01 0.01 -6.62
CA ASN A 47 2.87 0.16 -8.06
C ASN A 47 1.74 -0.73 -8.60
N GLU A 48 1.65 -1.97 -8.15
CA GLU A 48 0.56 -2.87 -8.54
C GLU A 48 -0.80 -2.35 -8.09
N LEU A 49 -0.89 -1.87 -6.84
CA LEU A 49 -2.12 -1.33 -6.32
C LEU A 49 -2.55 -0.08 -7.10
N HIS A 50 -1.59 0.80 -7.40
CA HIS A 50 -1.86 1.98 -8.20
C HIS A 50 -2.43 1.62 -9.57
N ASN A 51 -1.83 0.63 -10.22
CA ASN A 51 -2.31 0.19 -11.52
C ASN A 51 -3.71 -0.41 -11.45
N LYS A 52 -4.04 -1.09 -10.36
CA LYS A 52 -5.36 -1.70 -10.18
C LYS A 52 -6.47 -0.67 -9.97
N ILE A 53 -6.16 0.47 -9.35
CA ILE A 53 -7.16 1.52 -9.10
C ILE A 53 -7.10 2.65 -10.11
N LYS A 54 -6.15 2.62 -11.02
CA LYS A 54 -5.97 3.65 -12.04
C LYS A 54 -7.22 3.80 -12.88
N GLY A 55 -7.66 5.05 -13.09
CA GLY A 55 -8.87 5.35 -13.84
C GLY A 55 -10.15 5.22 -13.05
N LYS A 56 -10.08 4.78 -11.79
CA LYS A 56 -11.24 4.71 -10.90
C LYS A 56 -11.24 5.93 -9.99
N ALA A 57 -12.42 6.34 -9.55
CA ALA A 57 -12.56 7.51 -8.68
C ALA A 57 -12.28 7.12 -7.21
N ILE A 58 -11.04 6.73 -6.92
CA ILE A 58 -10.62 6.28 -5.61
C ILE A 58 -9.55 7.22 -5.07
N LYS A 59 -9.73 7.68 -3.84
CA LYS A 59 -8.78 8.55 -3.15
C LYS A 59 -8.29 7.85 -1.88
N ILE A 60 -6.98 7.71 -1.74
CA ILE A 60 -6.38 7.14 -0.53
C ILE A 60 -6.22 8.26 0.49
N VAL A 61 -6.94 8.16 1.61
CA VAL A 61 -6.95 9.19 2.65
C VAL A 61 -6.08 8.85 3.84
N SER A 62 -5.68 7.59 3.99
CA SER A 62 -4.84 7.17 5.11
C SER A 62 -4.05 5.94 4.74
N VAL A 63 -2.89 5.78 5.36
CA VAL A 63 -2.00 4.65 5.13
C VAL A 63 -1.57 4.09 6.49
N GLY A 64 -1.70 2.77 6.64
CA GLY A 64 -1.19 2.05 7.80
C GLY A 64 -0.17 1.02 7.37
N THR A 65 0.86 0.81 8.17
CA THR A 65 1.88 -0.18 7.90
C THR A 65 2.16 -1.02 9.14
N THR A 66 2.54 -2.29 8.91
CA THR A 66 2.98 -3.19 9.97
C THR A 66 4.28 -3.86 9.54
N GLY A 67 4.89 -4.61 10.45
CA GLY A 67 6.10 -5.34 10.14
C GLY A 67 7.37 -4.64 10.62
N SER A 68 8.51 -5.27 10.37
CA SER A 68 9.80 -4.88 10.95
C SER A 68 10.36 -3.56 10.41
N ALA A 69 9.98 -3.18 9.20
CA ALA A 69 10.50 -1.96 8.56
C ALA A 69 9.44 -0.87 8.46
N ARG A 70 8.39 -0.94 9.25
CA ARG A 70 7.23 -0.06 9.11
C ARG A 70 7.56 1.44 9.17
N LYS A 71 8.53 1.84 10.01
CA LYS A 71 8.86 3.26 10.15
C LYS A 71 9.46 3.83 8.86
N LEU A 72 10.41 3.13 8.28
CA LEU A 72 11.04 3.55 7.02
C LEU A 72 10.03 3.50 5.89
N ILE A 73 9.26 2.41 5.83
CA ILE A 73 8.26 2.23 4.79
C ILE A 73 7.16 3.27 4.92
N GLY A 74 6.75 3.60 6.14
CA GLY A 74 5.76 4.66 6.38
C GLY A 74 6.22 5.99 5.80
N THR A 75 7.51 6.31 5.92
CA THR A 75 8.07 7.53 5.34
C THR A 75 8.02 7.50 3.81
N ILE A 76 8.36 6.35 3.20
CA ILE A 76 8.30 6.17 1.76
C ILE A 76 6.88 6.30 1.25
N LEU A 77 5.93 5.64 1.90
CA LEU A 77 4.51 5.70 1.53
C LEU A 77 3.98 7.11 1.62
N ASN A 78 4.32 7.81 2.70
CA ASN A 78 3.88 9.18 2.91
C ASN A 78 4.37 10.08 1.79
N ALA A 79 5.64 9.97 1.44
CA ALA A 79 6.23 10.77 0.37
C ALA A 79 5.65 10.44 -1.00
N SER A 80 5.35 9.15 -1.25
CA SER A 80 4.94 8.69 -2.57
C SER A 80 3.44 8.80 -2.82
N ILE A 81 2.62 8.74 -1.78
CA ILE A 81 1.17 8.65 -1.92
C ILE A 81 0.46 9.85 -1.32
N ILE A 82 0.69 10.14 -0.05
CA ILE A 82 -0.06 11.16 0.67
C ILE A 82 0.39 12.56 0.30
N LYS A 83 1.69 12.76 0.20
CA LYS A 83 2.26 14.07 -0.04
C LYS A 83 1.94 14.63 -1.43
N ASN A 84 1.56 13.79 -2.35
CA ASN A 84 1.29 14.20 -3.73
C ASN A 84 -0.17 14.59 -3.97
N GLU A 85 -0.93 14.69 -2.94
CA GLU A 85 -2.28 15.23 -3.09
C GLU A 85 -2.24 16.72 -3.50
#